data_1f064c773820a371574b99d83449b093
#
_entry.id   1f064c773820a371574b99d83449b093
#
_cell.length_a   1.000
_cell.length_b   1.000
_cell.length_c   1.000
_cell.angle_alpha   90.00
_cell.angle_beta   90.00
_cell.angle_gamma   90.00
#
_symmetry.space_group_name_H-M   'P 1'
#
loop_
_entity.id
_entity.type
_entity.pdbx_description
1 polymer ?
#
loop_
_entity_poly.entity_id
_entity_poly.type
_entity_poly.pdbx_seq_one_letter_code
_entity_poly.pdbx_strand_id
1 'polypeptide(L)'
;MITKLFEKTKKDKEIIDSNSLTKITALLIHAAKIDDNYSKKEKEIIIDFLKSMDKSLDAENILKQAEKEEEDSNQILRYTQEIKKNTLKFKSMIVKILWKIILSDNNLDAYEGNLMRRVCGLLHFPDKSSGEIRLEVLKEKSS
;
A
#
# COMPACT_ATOMS: atom_id res chain seq x y z
N MET A 1 14.12 25.22 -19.23
CA MET A 1 12.67 25.33 -19.41
C MET A 1 11.99 23.99 -19.59
N ILE A 2 12.46 23.20 -20.51
CA ILE A 2 11.94 21.82 -20.69
C ILE A 2 12.12 21.01 -19.42
N THR A 3 13.25 21.15 -18.76
CA THR A 3 13.55 20.46 -17.50
C THR A 3 12.57 20.86 -16.41
N LYS A 4 12.25 22.13 -16.33
CA LYS A 4 11.34 22.68 -15.34
C LYS A 4 9.92 22.17 -15.54
N LEU A 5 9.49 22.08 -16.79
CA LEU A 5 8.18 21.55 -17.15
C LEU A 5 8.09 20.04 -16.82
N PHE A 6 9.17 19.34 -17.12
CA PHE A 6 9.28 17.92 -16.84
C PHE A 6 9.23 17.65 -15.32
N GLU A 7 9.94 18.45 -14.54
CA GLU A 7 9.93 18.34 -13.08
C GLU A 7 8.54 18.59 -12.51
N LYS A 8 7.82 19.56 -13.03
CA LYS A 8 6.47 19.87 -12.61
C LYS A 8 5.53 18.69 -12.89
N THR A 9 5.64 18.10 -14.07
CA THR A 9 4.87 16.93 -14.44
C THR A 9 5.18 15.75 -13.51
N LYS A 10 6.45 15.57 -13.18
CA LYS A 10 6.88 14.51 -12.28
C LYS A 10 6.36 14.74 -10.86
N LYS A 11 6.36 15.97 -10.38
CA LYS A 11 5.83 16.33 -9.07
C LYS A 11 4.32 16.14 -8.98
N ASP A 12 3.61 16.42 -10.06
CA ASP A 12 2.15 16.29 -10.10
C ASP A 12 1.70 14.83 -10.03
N LYS A 13 2.59 13.88 -10.31
CA LYS A 13 2.26 12.47 -10.28
C LYS A 13 2.27 11.90 -8.86
N GLU A 14 3.35 12.13 -8.13
CA GLU A 14 3.51 11.51 -6.81
C GLU A 14 4.44 12.35 -5.95
N ILE A 15 3.93 12.79 -4.82
CA ILE A 15 4.74 13.51 -3.84
C ILE A 15 5.02 12.54 -2.70
N ILE A 16 6.02 11.68 -2.90
CA ILE A 16 6.36 10.67 -1.92
C ILE A 16 7.82 10.77 -1.57
N ASP A 17 8.10 11.23 -0.36
CA ASP A 17 9.45 11.20 0.17
C ASP A 17 9.64 9.90 0.96
N SER A 18 10.86 9.70 1.44
CA SER A 18 11.24 8.50 2.18
C SER A 18 10.40 8.31 3.45
N ASN A 19 10.08 9.39 4.14
CA ASN A 19 9.29 9.36 5.35
C ASN A 19 7.82 8.95 5.06
N SER A 20 7.23 9.53 4.02
CA SER A 20 5.88 9.17 3.58
C SER A 20 5.83 7.70 3.15
N LEU A 21 6.83 7.27 2.41
CA LEU A 21 6.90 5.89 1.92
C LEU A 21 7.01 4.90 3.08
N THR A 22 7.74 5.25 4.12
CA THR A 22 7.83 4.43 5.34
C THR A 22 6.45 4.26 5.99
N LYS A 23 5.67 5.33 6.09
CA LYS A 23 4.33 5.27 6.67
C LYS A 23 3.36 4.47 5.81
N ILE A 24 3.43 4.64 4.50
CA ILE A 24 2.61 3.87 3.56
C ILE A 24 2.95 2.38 3.70
N THR A 25 4.23 2.07 3.78
CA THR A 25 4.69 0.69 3.97
C THR A 25 4.22 0.14 5.31
N ALA A 26 4.19 0.96 6.36
CA ALA A 26 3.66 0.55 7.66
C ALA A 26 2.19 0.12 7.57
N LEU A 27 1.39 0.79 6.74
CA LEU A 27 0.02 0.37 6.50
C LEU A 27 -0.04 -1.00 5.84
N LEU A 28 0.84 -1.26 4.87
CA LEU A 28 0.90 -2.57 4.20
C LEU A 28 1.27 -3.66 5.19
N ILE A 29 2.21 -3.39 6.08
CA ILE A 29 2.61 -4.32 7.14
C ILE A 29 1.46 -4.57 8.10
N HIS A 30 0.74 -3.52 8.46
CA HIS A 30 -0.42 -3.65 9.35
C HIS A 30 -1.47 -4.59 8.74
N ALA A 31 -1.73 -4.45 7.44
CA ALA A 31 -2.65 -5.35 6.74
C ALA A 31 -2.15 -6.79 6.75
N ALA A 32 -0.84 -6.97 6.58
CA ALA A 32 -0.23 -8.31 6.59
C ALA A 32 -0.30 -8.97 7.96
N LYS A 33 -0.30 -8.20 9.04
CA LYS A 33 -0.33 -8.72 10.41
C LYS A 33 -1.73 -9.02 10.93
N ILE A 34 -2.76 -8.70 10.18
CA ILE A 34 -4.14 -8.79 10.67
C ILE A 34 -4.53 -10.21 11.08
N ASP A 35 -4.00 -11.22 10.39
CA ASP A 35 -4.26 -12.63 10.69
C ASP A 35 -3.16 -13.26 11.56
N ASP A 36 -2.33 -12.45 12.19
CA ASP A 36 -1.19 -12.85 13.01
C ASP A 36 -0.13 -13.67 12.25
N ASN A 37 -0.15 -13.57 10.93
CA ASN A 37 0.75 -14.35 10.08
C ASN A 37 1.45 -13.47 9.06
N TYR A 38 2.37 -12.64 9.53
CA TYR A 38 3.18 -11.79 8.66
C TYR A 38 4.25 -12.65 8.00
N SER A 39 3.91 -13.23 6.87
CA SER A 39 4.70 -14.26 6.20
C SER A 39 5.77 -13.66 5.28
N LYS A 40 6.71 -14.52 4.87
CA LYS A 40 7.74 -14.17 3.90
C LYS A 40 7.12 -13.75 2.57
N LYS A 41 6.04 -14.41 2.16
CA LYS A 41 5.31 -14.10 0.93
C LYS A 41 4.77 -12.67 0.95
N GLU A 42 4.21 -12.27 2.08
CA GLU A 42 3.69 -10.91 2.24
C GLU A 42 4.82 -9.88 2.21
N LYS A 43 5.95 -10.19 2.86
CA LYS A 43 7.13 -9.33 2.80
C LYS A 43 7.63 -9.15 1.37
N GLU A 44 7.62 -10.21 0.58
CA GLU A 44 8.04 -10.15 -0.82
C GLU A 44 7.12 -9.24 -1.65
N ILE A 45 5.82 -9.30 -1.40
CA ILE A 45 4.87 -8.40 -2.08
C ILE A 45 5.21 -6.95 -1.76
N ILE A 46 5.51 -6.65 -0.51
CA ILE A 46 5.85 -5.30 -0.07
C ILE A 46 7.17 -4.83 -0.68
N ILE A 47 8.18 -5.69 -0.67
CA ILE A 47 9.49 -5.38 -1.26
C ILE A 47 9.35 -5.11 -2.76
N ASP A 48 8.57 -5.92 -3.47
CA ASP A 48 8.35 -5.75 -4.89
C ASP A 48 7.66 -4.41 -5.18
N PHE A 49 6.70 -4.04 -4.34
CA PHE A 49 6.07 -2.73 -4.45
C PHE A 49 7.09 -1.59 -4.30
N LEU A 50 7.94 -1.67 -3.26
CA LEU A 50 8.95 -0.64 -3.02
C LEU A 50 9.91 -0.51 -4.19
N LYS A 51 10.36 -1.63 -4.74
CA LYS A 51 11.26 -1.63 -5.89
C LYS A 51 10.58 -1.08 -7.15
N SER A 52 9.27 -1.27 -7.27
CA SER A 52 8.53 -0.73 -8.41
C SER A 52 8.39 0.78 -8.33
N MET A 53 8.43 1.34 -7.12
CA MET A 53 8.35 2.78 -6.92
C MET A 53 9.65 3.47 -7.36
N ASP A 54 10.78 2.92 -6.98
CA ASP A 54 12.09 3.47 -7.32
C ASP A 54 13.15 2.37 -7.13
N LYS A 55 13.81 1.98 -8.22
CA LYS A 55 14.83 0.94 -8.18
C LYS A 55 16.05 1.31 -7.34
N SER A 56 16.27 2.60 -7.13
CA SER A 56 17.40 3.07 -6.34
C SER A 56 17.14 3.02 -4.84
N LEU A 57 15.90 2.74 -4.41
CA LEU A 57 15.55 2.66 -3.00
C LEU A 57 16.18 1.44 -2.33
N ASP A 58 16.62 1.64 -1.10
CA ASP A 58 16.98 0.53 -0.24
C ASP A 58 15.69 -0.02 0.37
N ALA A 59 15.03 -0.91 -0.38
CA ALA A 59 13.71 -1.43 -0.02
C ALA A 59 13.74 -2.16 1.31
N GLU A 60 14.80 -2.90 1.60
CA GLU A 60 14.90 -3.63 2.85
C GLU A 60 15.04 -2.72 4.05
N ASN A 61 15.75 -1.60 3.90
CA ASN A 61 15.88 -0.62 4.96
C ASN A 61 14.54 0.06 5.24
N ILE A 62 13.82 0.44 4.17
CA ILE A 62 12.48 1.03 4.32
C ILE A 62 11.54 0.04 5.00
N LEU A 63 11.60 -1.22 4.61
CA LEU A 63 10.78 -2.26 5.23
C LEU A 63 11.05 -2.35 6.73
N LYS A 64 12.32 -2.38 7.13
CA LYS A 64 12.68 -2.45 8.55
C LYS A 64 12.19 -1.24 9.34
N GLN A 65 12.35 -0.06 8.77
CA GLN A 65 11.87 1.16 9.41
C GLN A 65 10.35 1.14 9.54
N ALA A 66 9.65 0.66 8.51
CA ALA A 66 8.20 0.56 8.52
C ALA A 66 7.72 -0.49 9.51
N GLU A 67 8.42 -1.60 9.66
CA GLU A 67 8.10 -2.61 10.65
C GLU A 67 8.16 -2.03 12.06
N LYS A 68 9.17 -1.23 12.32
CA LYS A 68 9.33 -0.57 13.62
C LYS A 68 8.22 0.47 13.83
N GLU A 69 7.93 1.27 12.82
CA GLU A 69 6.87 2.27 12.86
C GLU A 69 5.52 1.62 13.20
N GLU A 70 5.22 0.52 12.55
CA GLU A 70 3.96 -0.18 12.77
C GLU A 70 3.87 -0.79 14.17
N GLU A 71 4.98 -1.30 14.71
CA GLU A 71 5.03 -1.81 16.08
C GLU A 71 4.81 -0.71 17.10
N ASP A 72 5.42 0.46 16.88
CA ASP A 72 5.34 1.58 17.81
C ASP A 72 3.98 2.28 17.77
N SER A 73 3.33 2.27 16.63
CA SER A 73 2.09 3.03 16.43
C SER A 73 1.29 2.47 15.26
N ASN A 74 0.38 1.57 15.52
CA ASN A 74 -0.46 0.97 14.47
C ASN A 74 -1.67 1.84 14.11
N GLN A 75 -1.46 3.16 14.00
CA GLN A 75 -2.56 4.09 13.71
C GLN A 75 -2.81 4.23 12.21
N ILE A 76 -3.83 3.53 11.74
CA ILE A 76 -4.23 3.53 10.34
C ILE A 76 -4.49 4.94 9.80
N LEU A 77 -5.13 5.79 10.60
CA LEU A 77 -5.42 7.17 10.19
C LEU A 77 -4.16 7.92 9.78
N ARG A 78 -3.11 7.77 10.56
CA ARG A 78 -1.83 8.43 10.30
C ARG A 78 -1.23 7.97 8.97
N TYR A 79 -1.29 6.66 8.72
CA TYR A 79 -0.71 6.09 7.50
C TYR A 79 -1.53 6.44 6.27
N THR A 80 -2.84 6.41 6.37
CA THR A 80 -3.71 6.73 5.23
C THR A 80 -3.64 8.19 4.84
N GLN A 81 -3.30 9.08 5.76
CA GLN A 81 -3.12 10.50 5.42
C GLN A 81 -2.04 10.72 4.38
N GLU A 82 -0.99 9.90 4.41
CA GLU A 82 0.10 10.01 3.42
C GLU A 82 -0.36 9.58 2.03
N ILE A 83 -1.27 8.62 1.95
CA ILE A 83 -1.82 8.15 0.68
C ILE A 83 -2.88 9.11 0.17
N LYS A 84 -3.70 9.65 1.08
CA LYS A 84 -4.82 10.53 0.74
C LYS A 84 -4.40 11.77 -0.04
N LYS A 85 -3.20 12.25 0.20
CA LYS A 85 -2.63 13.42 -0.50
C LYS A 85 -2.32 13.17 -1.96
N ASN A 86 -2.30 11.93 -2.38
CA ASN A 86 -1.81 11.53 -3.68
C ASN A 86 -2.93 11.34 -4.71
N THR A 87 -2.55 11.03 -5.93
CA THR A 87 -3.49 10.91 -7.05
C THR A 87 -4.40 9.70 -6.88
N LEU A 88 -5.51 9.69 -7.59
CA LEU A 88 -6.43 8.56 -7.63
C LEU A 88 -5.70 7.31 -8.15
N LYS A 89 -4.82 7.49 -9.13
CA LYS A 89 -4.01 6.40 -9.67
C LYS A 89 -3.14 5.76 -8.59
N PHE A 90 -2.51 6.58 -7.75
CA PHE A 90 -1.69 6.08 -6.65
C PHE A 90 -2.54 5.34 -5.61
N LYS A 91 -3.69 5.91 -5.27
CA LYS A 91 -4.63 5.26 -4.33
C LYS A 91 -5.06 3.89 -4.85
N SER A 92 -5.39 3.80 -6.15
CA SER A 92 -5.75 2.53 -6.78
C SER A 92 -4.63 1.50 -6.66
N MET A 93 -3.40 1.94 -6.88
CA MET A 93 -2.23 1.07 -6.78
C MET A 93 -2.07 0.53 -5.35
N ILE A 94 -2.21 1.38 -4.35
CA ILE A 94 -2.11 0.97 -2.95
C ILE A 94 -3.24 0.00 -2.58
N VAL A 95 -4.46 0.29 -3.00
CA VAL A 95 -5.60 -0.60 -2.76
C VAL A 95 -5.34 -1.97 -3.39
N LYS A 96 -4.77 -2.01 -4.58
CA LYS A 96 -4.42 -3.26 -5.24
C LYS A 96 -3.36 -4.05 -4.46
N ILE A 97 -2.33 -3.37 -3.98
CA ILE A 97 -1.28 -4.03 -3.18
C ILE A 97 -1.88 -4.57 -1.88
N LEU A 98 -2.74 -3.81 -1.23
CA LEU A 98 -3.41 -4.28 -0.01
C LEU A 98 -4.22 -5.55 -0.27
N TRP A 99 -4.96 -5.60 -1.38
CA TRP A 99 -5.69 -6.81 -1.74
C TRP A 99 -4.76 -7.98 -2.03
N LYS A 100 -3.62 -7.74 -2.68
CA LYS A 100 -2.63 -8.80 -2.92
C LYS A 100 -2.11 -9.39 -1.61
N ILE A 101 -1.83 -8.53 -0.63
CA ILE A 101 -1.37 -8.97 0.68
C ILE A 101 -2.45 -9.79 1.39
N ILE A 102 -3.65 -9.26 1.43
CA ILE A 102 -4.79 -9.87 2.13
C ILE A 102 -5.15 -11.21 1.51
N LEU A 103 -5.13 -11.31 0.20
CA LEU A 103 -5.52 -12.53 -0.52
C LEU A 103 -4.38 -13.51 -0.73
N SER A 104 -3.19 -13.22 -0.20
CA SER A 104 -2.01 -14.04 -0.46
C SER A 104 -2.10 -15.46 0.14
N ASP A 105 -2.85 -15.63 1.22
CA ASP A 105 -2.95 -16.92 1.93
C ASP A 105 -4.28 -17.64 1.73
N ASN A 106 -5.17 -17.12 0.90
CA ASN A 106 -6.49 -17.70 0.60
C ASN A 106 -7.46 -17.75 1.79
N ASN A 107 -7.08 -17.18 2.92
CA ASN A 107 -7.94 -17.14 4.11
C ASN A 107 -8.51 -15.74 4.28
N LEU A 108 -9.62 -15.49 3.59
CA LEU A 108 -10.29 -14.19 3.71
C LEU A 108 -11.25 -14.25 4.90
N ASP A 109 -10.97 -13.51 5.95
CA ASP A 109 -11.87 -13.43 7.10
C ASP A 109 -12.55 -12.06 7.16
N ALA A 110 -13.46 -11.90 8.13
CA ALA A 110 -14.25 -10.69 8.30
C ALA A 110 -13.37 -9.47 8.65
N TYR A 111 -12.28 -9.69 9.37
CA TYR A 111 -11.37 -8.60 9.76
C TYR A 111 -10.70 -7.96 8.56
N GLU A 112 -10.33 -8.77 7.58
CA GLU A 112 -9.67 -8.29 6.37
C GLU A 112 -10.62 -7.41 5.56
N GLY A 113 -11.87 -7.84 5.41
CA GLY A 113 -12.89 -7.05 4.74
C GLY A 113 -13.17 -5.74 5.46
N ASN A 114 -13.21 -5.77 6.77
CA ASN A 114 -13.42 -4.58 7.59
C ASN A 114 -12.26 -3.60 7.46
N LEU A 115 -11.04 -4.11 7.43
CA LEU A 115 -9.86 -3.26 7.23
C LEU A 115 -9.95 -2.52 5.90
N MET A 116 -10.26 -3.23 4.82
CA MET A 116 -10.33 -2.62 3.50
C MET A 116 -11.42 -1.57 3.41
N ARG A 117 -12.58 -1.84 4.01
CA ARG A 117 -13.67 -0.87 4.05
C ARG A 117 -13.24 0.40 4.79
N ARG A 118 -12.57 0.24 5.92
CA ARG A 118 -12.09 1.36 6.72
C ARG A 118 -11.02 2.17 5.96
N VAL A 119 -10.06 1.48 5.37
CA VAL A 119 -8.99 2.14 4.60
C VAL A 119 -9.57 2.91 3.43
N CYS A 120 -10.46 2.30 2.66
CA CYS A 120 -11.09 2.95 1.52
C CYS A 120 -11.90 4.18 1.95
N GLY A 121 -12.59 4.10 3.09
CA GLY A 121 -13.29 5.26 3.65
C GLY A 121 -12.36 6.40 3.97
N LEU A 122 -11.23 6.09 4.61
CA LEU A 122 -10.25 7.10 4.99
C LEU A 122 -9.55 7.71 3.77
N LEU A 123 -9.39 6.94 2.70
CA LEU A 123 -8.78 7.43 1.46
C LEU A 123 -9.77 8.15 0.55
N HIS A 124 -11.04 8.11 0.86
CA HIS A 124 -12.12 8.56 -0.05
C HIS A 124 -12.06 7.79 -1.37
N PHE A 125 -11.81 6.48 -1.26
CA PHE A 125 -11.74 5.59 -2.40
C PHE A 125 -13.02 4.75 -2.46
N PRO A 126 -13.77 4.76 -3.59
CA PRO A 126 -15.06 4.08 -3.65
C PRO A 126 -14.98 2.59 -3.42
N ASP A 127 -15.89 2.05 -2.60
CA ASP A 127 -15.96 0.61 -2.33
C ASP A 127 -16.17 -0.20 -3.59
N LYS A 128 -16.92 0.33 -4.53
CA LYS A 128 -17.15 -0.34 -5.82
C LYS A 128 -15.83 -0.54 -6.57
N SER A 129 -15.01 0.49 -6.63
CA SER A 129 -13.70 0.42 -7.28
C SER A 129 -12.78 -0.56 -6.55
N SER A 130 -12.83 -0.57 -5.23
CA SER A 130 -12.07 -1.53 -4.43
C SER A 130 -12.50 -2.96 -4.73
N GLY A 131 -13.81 -3.21 -4.83
CA GLY A 131 -14.34 -4.53 -5.17
C GLY A 131 -13.90 -5.00 -6.55
N GLU A 132 -13.84 -4.11 -7.52
CA GLU A 132 -13.36 -4.42 -8.86
C GLU A 132 -11.88 -4.80 -8.85
N ILE A 133 -11.08 -4.08 -8.06
CA ILE A 133 -9.65 -4.36 -7.90
C ILE A 133 -9.47 -5.72 -7.22
N ARG A 134 -10.29 -6.03 -6.21
CA ARG A 134 -10.26 -7.34 -5.54
C ARG A 134 -10.46 -8.47 -6.54
N LEU A 135 -11.46 -8.34 -7.41
CA LEU A 135 -11.75 -9.34 -8.44
C LEU A 135 -10.58 -9.48 -9.40
N GLU A 136 -9.96 -8.37 -9.77
CA GLU A 136 -8.78 -8.36 -10.63
C GLU A 136 -7.63 -9.16 -10.01
N VAL A 137 -7.36 -8.92 -8.72
CA VAL A 137 -6.31 -9.64 -8.00
C VAL A 137 -6.61 -11.14 -7.93
N LEU A 138 -7.86 -11.50 -7.65
CA LEU A 138 -8.27 -12.91 -7.61
C LEU A 138 -8.09 -13.58 -8.96
N LYS A 139 -8.40 -12.87 -10.04
CA LYS A 139 -8.24 -13.37 -11.39
C LYS A 139 -6.77 -13.60 -11.72
N GLU A 140 -5.90 -12.67 -11.33
CA GLU A 140 -4.45 -12.80 -11.53
C GLU A 140 -3.89 -14.00 -10.78
N LYS A 141 -4.40 -14.27 -9.56
CA LYS A 141 -3.96 -15.40 -8.76
C LYS A 141 -4.30 -16.76 -9.39
N SER A 142 -5.45 -16.84 -10.05
CA SER A 142 -5.90 -18.11 -10.62
C SER A 142 -5.33 -18.40 -12.01
N SER A 143 -4.52 -17.49 -12.53
CA SER A 143 -3.87 -17.65 -13.84
C SER A 143 -2.62 -18.52 -13.77
#